data_c5d2a7e773b3a9d2e4223b2cbb1dbf90
#
_entry.id   c5d2a7e773b3a9d2e4223b2cbb1dbf90
#
_cell.length_a   1.000
_cell.length_b   1.000
_cell.length_c   1.000
_cell.angle_alpha   90.00
_cell.angle_beta   90.00
_cell.angle_gamma   90.00
#
_symmetry.space_group_name_H-M   'P 1'
#
loop_
_entity.id
_entity.type
_entity.pdbx_description
1 polymer ?
#
loop_
_entity_poly.entity_id
_entity_poly.type
_entity_poly.pdbx_seq_one_letter_code
_entity_poly.pdbx_strand_id
1 'polypeptide(L)'
;MDILSCPTCHLEFSSDNKTCISCKKTYSEYDGIIAPINDLLIQEEIKKITEKEKTIKEKIKDLIPMPDERLWSQSSKKIIKKILLEKDPQASNCYVVNMGSGVESFYKKIFSKHDSLIRIGIPHEGSVDAFGDAMELPLKSNSVDLFFSSSVIEHLPDPERAVSELFRTIKPGGLVYAEIPFIGAYHMAPNDYQRYTISGIESLFNRHGFEMNEKGICSGPINALLLLAQHAVVEAIPIGPIQYILRLILTWILHPFKYLDYVFNRFKWGEFLACNFYYLGRKPL
;
A
#
# COMPACT_ATOMS: atom_id res chain seq x y z
N MET A 1 -0.10 -20.01 -7.85
CA MET A 1 -0.56 -19.30 -6.61
C MET A 1 -1.97 -19.77 -6.27
N ASP A 2 -2.09 -20.63 -5.29
CA ASP A 2 -3.37 -21.34 -4.99
C ASP A 2 -4.52 -20.46 -4.49
N ILE A 3 -4.22 -19.21 -4.09
CA ILE A 3 -5.25 -18.27 -3.59
C ILE A 3 -5.81 -17.32 -4.65
N LEU A 4 -5.25 -17.30 -5.86
CA LEU A 4 -5.79 -16.49 -6.95
C LEU A 4 -7.14 -17.05 -7.42
N SER A 5 -8.04 -16.14 -7.80
CA SER A 5 -9.36 -16.46 -8.32
C SER A 5 -9.83 -15.41 -9.33
N CYS A 6 -10.82 -15.80 -10.12
CA CYS A 6 -11.48 -14.89 -11.04
C CYS A 6 -12.16 -13.74 -10.27
N PRO A 7 -11.85 -12.48 -10.53
CA PRO A 7 -12.48 -11.35 -9.83
C PRO A 7 -13.98 -11.23 -10.13
N THR A 8 -14.46 -11.78 -11.25
CA THR A 8 -15.88 -11.71 -11.63
C THR A 8 -16.77 -12.67 -10.86
N CYS A 9 -16.30 -13.91 -10.58
CA CYS A 9 -17.12 -14.94 -9.93
C CYS A 9 -16.43 -15.63 -8.75
N HIS A 10 -15.22 -15.24 -8.41
CA HIS A 10 -14.38 -15.72 -7.32
C HIS A 10 -14.07 -17.23 -7.34
N LEU A 11 -14.23 -17.87 -8.53
CA LEU A 11 -13.89 -19.27 -8.73
C LEU A 11 -12.50 -19.41 -9.36
N GLU A 12 -12.01 -20.63 -9.38
CA GLU A 12 -10.63 -20.95 -9.79
C GLU A 12 -10.38 -20.71 -11.28
N PHE A 13 -9.11 -20.53 -11.60
CA PHE A 13 -8.62 -20.56 -12.97
C PHE A 13 -8.40 -22.01 -13.44
N SER A 14 -8.45 -22.25 -14.74
CA SER A 14 -8.03 -23.49 -15.39
C SER A 14 -6.50 -23.68 -15.28
N SER A 15 -6.01 -24.78 -15.79
CA SER A 15 -4.57 -25.12 -15.76
C SER A 15 -3.67 -24.09 -16.44
N ASP A 16 -4.20 -23.21 -17.28
CA ASP A 16 -3.48 -22.10 -17.90
C ASP A 16 -3.31 -20.89 -16.97
N ASN A 17 -3.91 -20.93 -15.77
CA ASN A 17 -3.96 -19.84 -14.79
C ASN A 17 -4.53 -18.50 -15.29
N LYS A 18 -5.19 -18.48 -16.44
CA LYS A 18 -5.72 -17.26 -17.09
C LYS A 18 -7.21 -17.33 -17.39
N THR A 19 -7.75 -18.51 -17.61
CA THR A 19 -9.14 -18.71 -17.96
C THR A 19 -9.94 -19.22 -16.78
N CYS A 20 -11.00 -18.52 -16.42
CA CYS A 20 -11.89 -18.97 -15.34
C CYS A 20 -12.65 -20.24 -15.74
N ILE A 21 -12.62 -21.25 -14.87
CA ILE A 21 -13.31 -22.53 -15.13
C ILE A 21 -14.84 -22.38 -15.21
N SER A 22 -15.41 -21.39 -14.55
CA SER A 22 -16.85 -21.17 -14.44
C SER A 22 -17.36 -20.17 -15.48
N CYS A 23 -17.00 -18.91 -15.39
CA CYS A 23 -17.50 -17.87 -16.29
C CYS A 23 -16.79 -17.82 -17.65
N LYS A 24 -15.77 -18.66 -17.85
CA LYS A 24 -14.97 -18.77 -19.09
C LYS A 24 -14.25 -17.50 -19.52
N LYS A 25 -14.19 -16.49 -18.65
CA LYS A 25 -13.47 -15.25 -18.92
C LYS A 25 -11.96 -15.51 -18.88
N THR A 26 -11.26 -15.03 -19.91
CA THR A 26 -9.80 -15.12 -20.02
C THR A 26 -9.20 -13.75 -19.76
N TYR A 27 -8.12 -13.71 -18.97
CA TYR A 27 -7.43 -12.49 -18.57
C TYR A 27 -6.07 -12.37 -19.25
N SER A 28 -5.63 -11.13 -19.40
CA SER A 28 -4.33 -10.81 -20.00
C SER A 28 -3.16 -11.18 -19.09
N GLU A 29 -1.99 -11.26 -19.68
CA GLU A 29 -0.72 -11.43 -18.98
C GLU A 29 0.27 -10.40 -19.52
N TYR A 30 1.05 -9.79 -18.64
CA TYR A 30 2.08 -8.82 -18.99
C TYR A 30 3.39 -9.24 -18.29
N ASP A 31 4.47 -9.37 -19.03
CA ASP A 31 5.78 -9.83 -18.54
C ASP A 31 5.74 -11.14 -17.71
N GLY A 32 4.89 -12.10 -18.14
CA GLY A 32 4.71 -13.37 -17.42
C GLY A 32 3.86 -13.28 -16.14
N ILE A 33 3.26 -12.13 -15.87
CA ILE A 33 2.43 -11.90 -14.69
C ILE A 33 0.97 -11.79 -15.10
N ILE A 34 0.11 -12.61 -14.51
CA ILE A 34 -1.33 -12.57 -14.78
C ILE A 34 -1.96 -11.25 -14.32
N ALA A 35 -2.85 -10.70 -15.13
CA ALA A 35 -3.63 -9.50 -14.86
C ALA A 35 -5.13 -9.82 -14.82
N PRO A 36 -5.65 -10.44 -13.77
CA PRO A 36 -7.07 -10.74 -13.62
C PRO A 36 -7.83 -9.48 -13.20
N ILE A 37 -7.96 -8.53 -14.12
CA ILE A 37 -8.59 -7.23 -13.92
C ILE A 37 -9.67 -7.04 -14.95
N ASN A 38 -10.86 -6.61 -14.50
CA ASN A 38 -12.00 -6.37 -15.36
C ASN A 38 -11.99 -4.97 -15.98
N ASP A 39 -11.41 -3.98 -15.31
CA ASP A 39 -11.36 -2.59 -15.76
C ASP A 39 -10.37 -2.41 -16.92
N LEU A 40 -10.89 -1.99 -18.07
CA LEU A 40 -10.10 -1.77 -19.28
C LEU A 40 -9.12 -0.61 -19.16
N LEU A 41 -9.45 0.44 -18.40
CA LEU A 41 -8.55 1.57 -18.19
C LEU A 41 -7.34 1.15 -17.36
N ILE A 42 -7.55 0.32 -16.33
CA ILE A 42 -6.46 -0.25 -15.54
C ILE A 42 -5.59 -1.18 -16.39
N GLN A 43 -6.18 -2.00 -17.26
CA GLN A 43 -5.42 -2.86 -18.20
C GLN A 43 -4.54 -2.04 -19.16
N GLU A 44 -5.07 -0.93 -19.69
CA GLU A 44 -4.30 -0.01 -20.53
C GLU A 44 -3.16 0.66 -19.76
N GLU A 45 -3.39 1.02 -18.49
CA GLU A 45 -2.35 1.59 -17.63
C GLU A 45 -1.23 0.59 -17.36
N ILE A 46 -1.55 -0.65 -17.00
CA ILE A 46 -0.58 -1.72 -16.83
C ILE A 46 0.25 -1.92 -18.09
N LYS A 47 -0.39 -2.00 -19.25
CA LYS A 47 0.30 -2.14 -20.52
C LYS A 47 1.29 -1.00 -20.77
N LYS A 48 0.88 0.26 -20.53
CA LYS A 48 1.76 1.43 -20.67
C LYS A 48 2.96 1.39 -19.72
N ILE A 49 2.76 0.89 -18.49
CA ILE A 49 3.82 0.79 -17.48
C ILE A 49 4.83 -0.31 -17.87
N THR A 50 4.34 -1.48 -18.28
CA THR A 50 5.19 -2.64 -18.61
C THR A 50 5.95 -2.45 -19.93
N GLU A 51 5.38 -1.74 -20.90
CA GLU A 51 6.02 -1.45 -22.19
C GLU A 51 6.98 -0.25 -22.13
N LYS A 52 6.99 0.52 -21.04
CA LYS A 52 7.80 1.74 -20.91
C LYS A 52 9.23 1.42 -20.53
N GLU A 53 10.16 1.71 -21.44
CA GLU A 53 11.60 1.74 -21.08
C GLU A 53 11.91 2.88 -20.12
N LYS A 54 12.74 2.60 -19.10
CA LYS A 54 13.24 3.65 -18.18
C LYS A 54 13.96 4.74 -18.95
N THR A 55 13.50 5.96 -18.79
CA THR A 55 14.15 7.14 -19.36
C THR A 55 15.53 7.38 -18.74
N ILE A 56 16.41 8.13 -19.42
CA ILE A 56 17.70 8.53 -18.87
C ILE A 56 17.55 9.23 -17.52
N LYS A 57 16.48 10.04 -17.34
CA LYS A 57 16.18 10.71 -16.08
C LYS A 57 15.87 9.72 -14.95
N GLU A 58 15.12 8.66 -15.22
CA GLU A 58 14.82 7.61 -14.23
C GLU A 58 16.06 6.80 -13.87
N LYS A 59 16.93 6.51 -14.86
CA LYS A 59 18.24 5.87 -14.61
C LYS A 59 19.17 6.73 -13.74
N ILE A 60 19.16 8.05 -13.92
CA ILE A 60 19.94 8.98 -13.08
C ILE A 60 19.36 9.07 -11.67
N LYS A 61 18.03 9.05 -11.52
CA LYS A 61 17.38 8.98 -10.20
C LYS A 61 17.81 7.76 -9.40
N ASP A 62 17.94 6.61 -10.05
CA ASP A 62 18.37 5.37 -9.40
C ASP A 62 19.83 5.43 -8.88
N LEU A 63 20.67 6.33 -9.44
CA LEU A 63 22.07 6.52 -9.03
C LEU A 63 22.24 7.45 -7.82
N ILE A 64 21.25 8.27 -7.50
CA ILE A 64 21.32 9.23 -6.38
C ILE A 64 20.49 8.66 -5.22
N PRO A 65 21.12 8.20 -4.13
CA PRO A 65 20.39 7.69 -2.98
C PRO A 65 19.59 8.83 -2.34
N MET A 66 18.26 8.76 -2.45
CA MET A 66 17.38 9.67 -1.74
C MET A 66 17.19 9.13 -0.32
N PRO A 67 17.31 9.97 0.72
CA PRO A 67 16.94 9.59 2.06
C PRO A 67 15.46 9.22 2.08
N ASP A 68 15.11 8.19 2.84
CA ASP A 68 13.71 7.84 3.05
C ASP A 68 12.96 9.02 3.66
N GLU A 69 12.07 9.63 2.90
CA GLU A 69 11.29 10.81 3.33
C GLU A 69 10.34 10.48 4.47
N ARG A 70 9.93 9.21 4.59
CA ARG A 70 9.01 8.76 5.62
C ARG A 70 9.75 8.24 6.85
N LEU A 71 9.22 8.55 8.03
CA LEU A 71 9.67 7.98 9.30
C LEU A 71 8.51 7.23 9.94
N TRP A 72 8.57 5.91 9.87
CA TRP A 72 7.62 5.09 10.62
C TRP A 72 7.83 5.20 12.11
N SER A 73 6.74 5.39 12.85
CA SER A 73 6.75 5.42 14.31
C SER A 73 7.28 4.11 14.90
N GLN A 74 7.80 4.18 16.12
CA GLN A 74 8.22 2.98 16.85
C GLN A 74 7.03 2.05 17.12
N SER A 75 5.84 2.62 17.29
CA SER A 75 4.60 1.86 17.50
C SER A 75 4.25 1.03 16.28
N SER A 76 4.18 1.64 15.09
CA SER A 76 3.94 0.95 13.83
C SER A 76 4.94 -0.20 13.60
N LYS A 77 6.25 0.07 13.78
CA LYS A 77 7.29 -0.96 13.65
C LYS A 77 7.13 -2.14 14.62
N LYS A 78 6.76 -1.86 15.88
CA LYS A 78 6.53 -2.90 16.89
C LYS A 78 5.33 -3.77 16.56
N ILE A 79 4.23 -3.13 16.09
CA ILE A 79 3.00 -3.83 15.72
C ILE A 79 3.25 -4.76 14.54
N ILE A 80 3.90 -4.27 13.49
CA ILE A 80 4.23 -5.10 12.33
C ILE A 80 5.05 -6.30 12.74
N LYS A 81 6.08 -6.11 13.57
CA LYS A 81 6.88 -7.23 14.10
C LYS A 81 6.03 -8.20 14.92
N LYS A 82 5.14 -7.68 15.78
CA LYS A 82 4.25 -8.51 16.61
C LYS A 82 3.33 -9.35 15.74
N ILE A 83 2.68 -8.76 14.76
CA ILE A 83 1.76 -9.45 13.84
C ILE A 83 2.48 -10.57 13.10
N LEU A 84 3.70 -10.32 12.61
CA LEU A 84 4.49 -11.32 11.90
C LEU A 84 4.98 -12.44 12.79
N LEU A 85 5.16 -12.20 14.09
CA LEU A 85 5.49 -13.24 15.07
C LEU A 85 4.26 -14.07 15.46
N GLU A 86 3.08 -13.46 15.53
CA GLU A 86 1.81 -14.15 15.84
C GLU A 86 1.32 -15.03 14.69
N LYS A 87 1.55 -14.61 13.48
CA LYS A 87 1.25 -15.39 12.26
C LYS A 87 2.54 -16.04 11.82
N ASP A 88 2.80 -17.26 12.29
CA ASP A 88 3.98 -18.02 11.87
C ASP A 88 3.98 -18.13 10.34
N PRO A 89 4.82 -17.37 9.64
CA PRO A 89 4.83 -17.37 8.17
C PRO A 89 5.49 -18.64 7.60
N GLN A 90 6.09 -19.45 8.46
CA GLN A 90 6.62 -20.77 8.12
C GLN A 90 5.56 -21.87 8.28
N ALA A 91 4.38 -21.52 8.87
CA ALA A 91 3.26 -22.45 8.87
C ALA A 91 2.81 -22.69 7.42
N SER A 92 2.82 -23.92 7.00
CA SER A 92 2.25 -24.35 5.72
C SER A 92 0.80 -23.78 5.63
N ASN A 93 0.51 -22.99 4.59
CA ASN A 93 -0.78 -22.32 4.33
C ASN A 93 -1.03 -20.96 5.04
N CYS A 94 -0.01 -20.24 5.50
CA CYS A 94 -0.15 -18.85 5.92
C CYS A 94 0.09 -17.92 4.72
N TYR A 95 -0.94 -17.23 4.24
CA TYR A 95 -0.82 -16.27 3.14
C TYR A 95 -0.83 -14.84 3.65
N VAL A 96 0.24 -14.12 3.32
CA VAL A 96 0.39 -12.68 3.59
C VAL A 96 0.30 -11.94 2.26
N VAL A 97 -0.62 -10.99 2.16
CA VAL A 97 -0.80 -10.19 0.95
C VAL A 97 -0.39 -8.75 1.20
N ASN A 98 0.45 -8.20 0.33
CA ASN A 98 0.77 -6.78 0.30
C ASN A 98 0.06 -6.13 -0.90
N MET A 99 -0.83 -5.21 -0.63
CA MET A 99 -1.55 -4.42 -1.61
C MET A 99 -0.84 -3.08 -1.80
N GLY A 100 -0.45 -2.77 -3.05
CA GLY A 100 0.32 -1.58 -3.37
C GLY A 100 1.82 -1.80 -3.20
N SER A 101 2.52 -2.07 -4.29
CA SER A 101 3.93 -2.47 -4.33
C SER A 101 4.96 -1.38 -4.02
N GLY A 102 4.53 -0.11 -3.82
CA GLY A 102 5.41 1.06 -3.78
C GLY A 102 6.24 1.26 -2.49
N VAL A 103 6.02 0.52 -1.42
CA VAL A 103 6.68 0.74 -0.11
C VAL A 103 7.64 -0.39 0.22
N GLU A 104 8.56 -0.66 -0.67
CA GLU A 104 9.41 -1.84 -0.56
C GLU A 104 10.55 -1.76 0.47
N SER A 105 11.10 -0.58 0.77
CA SER A 105 12.38 -0.53 1.50
C SER A 105 12.31 -1.02 2.94
N PHE A 106 11.25 -0.68 3.66
CA PHE A 106 11.07 -1.11 5.05
C PHE A 106 10.48 -2.53 5.12
N TYR A 107 9.42 -2.78 4.36
CA TYR A 107 8.74 -4.09 4.35
C TYR A 107 9.57 -5.18 3.69
N LYS A 108 10.38 -4.86 2.67
CA LYS A 108 11.25 -5.82 2.00
C LYS A 108 12.20 -6.53 2.96
N LYS A 109 12.79 -5.82 3.93
CA LYS A 109 13.62 -6.42 4.98
C LYS A 109 12.85 -7.31 5.95
N ILE A 110 11.58 -6.99 6.18
CA ILE A 110 10.73 -7.75 7.09
C ILE A 110 10.16 -8.98 6.37
N PHE A 111 9.72 -8.79 5.12
CA PHE A 111 9.07 -9.85 4.33
C PHE A 111 10.03 -10.69 3.48
N SER A 112 11.29 -10.29 3.30
CA SER A 112 12.27 -11.06 2.51
C SER A 112 12.59 -12.46 3.07
N LYS A 113 12.06 -12.76 4.23
CA LYS A 113 12.18 -14.07 4.88
C LYS A 113 10.90 -14.93 4.78
N HIS A 114 9.88 -14.46 4.06
CA HIS A 114 8.58 -15.12 3.99
C HIS A 114 8.26 -15.57 2.58
N ASP A 115 8.31 -16.87 2.35
CA ASP A 115 8.03 -17.49 1.05
C ASP A 115 6.54 -17.38 0.63
N SER A 116 5.67 -17.01 1.56
CA SER A 116 4.22 -16.87 1.36
C SER A 116 3.73 -15.43 1.17
N LEU A 117 4.63 -14.46 0.95
CA LEU A 117 4.25 -13.10 0.63
C LEU A 117 3.82 -12.99 -0.84
N ILE A 118 2.61 -12.49 -1.05
CA ILE A 118 2.07 -12.22 -2.37
C ILE A 118 1.87 -10.72 -2.52
N ARG A 119 2.45 -10.13 -3.55
CA ARG A 119 2.33 -8.71 -3.88
C ARG A 119 1.30 -8.54 -4.98
N ILE A 120 0.23 -7.81 -4.67
CA ILE A 120 -0.85 -7.53 -5.61
C ILE A 120 -0.98 -6.02 -5.80
N GLY A 121 -1.15 -5.58 -7.03
CA GLY A 121 -1.40 -4.18 -7.32
C GLY A 121 -1.04 -3.80 -8.74
N ILE A 122 -1.05 -2.49 -8.98
CA ILE A 122 -0.56 -1.87 -10.21
C ILE A 122 0.85 -1.35 -9.87
N PRO A 123 1.91 -1.80 -10.54
CA PRO A 123 3.27 -1.41 -10.21
C PRO A 123 3.52 0.05 -10.64
N HIS A 124 3.86 0.89 -9.69
CA HIS A 124 4.47 2.20 -9.98
C HIS A 124 6.00 2.13 -9.84
N GLU A 125 6.47 1.45 -8.82
CA GLU A 125 7.89 1.15 -8.56
C GLU A 125 7.96 -0.20 -7.85
N GLY A 126 8.50 -1.22 -8.49
CA GLY A 126 8.67 -2.53 -7.88
C GLY A 126 7.99 -3.68 -8.62
N SER A 127 8.21 -4.90 -8.16
CA SER A 127 7.64 -6.11 -8.74
C SER A 127 6.35 -6.50 -8.04
N VAL A 128 5.38 -6.98 -8.81
CA VAL A 128 4.16 -7.63 -8.31
C VAL A 128 4.21 -9.11 -8.66
N ASP A 129 3.49 -9.92 -7.90
CA ASP A 129 3.33 -11.35 -8.16
C ASP A 129 2.04 -11.61 -8.93
N ALA A 130 1.07 -10.70 -8.81
CA ALA A 130 -0.12 -10.63 -9.66
C ALA A 130 -0.57 -9.17 -9.80
N PHE A 131 -1.05 -8.79 -10.95
CA PHE A 131 -1.78 -7.54 -11.10
C PHE A 131 -3.16 -7.69 -10.46
N GLY A 132 -3.68 -6.61 -9.86
CA GLY A 132 -5.00 -6.65 -9.24
C GLY A 132 -5.56 -5.28 -8.93
N ASP A 133 -6.87 -5.15 -9.12
CA ASP A 133 -7.64 -4.01 -8.64
C ASP A 133 -8.01 -4.24 -7.18
N ALA A 134 -7.69 -3.28 -6.31
CA ALA A 134 -8.02 -3.34 -4.89
C ALA A 134 -9.53 -3.37 -4.63
N MET A 135 -10.33 -2.81 -5.56
CA MET A 135 -11.79 -2.79 -5.48
C MET A 135 -12.43 -4.09 -6.02
N GLU A 136 -11.63 -4.99 -6.60
CA GLU A 136 -12.07 -6.27 -7.15
C GLU A 136 -10.92 -7.30 -7.11
N LEU A 137 -10.53 -7.67 -5.87
CA LEU A 137 -9.35 -8.49 -5.62
C LEU A 137 -9.44 -9.87 -6.27
N PRO A 138 -8.40 -10.27 -7.04
CA PRO A 138 -8.34 -11.59 -7.67
C PRO A 138 -7.94 -12.69 -6.66
N LEU A 139 -8.59 -12.73 -5.52
CA LEU A 139 -8.31 -13.64 -4.42
C LEU A 139 -9.57 -14.41 -4.01
N LYS A 140 -9.39 -15.66 -3.65
CA LYS A 140 -10.45 -16.50 -3.07
C LYS A 140 -10.96 -15.88 -1.76
N SER A 141 -12.23 -16.04 -1.49
CA SER A 141 -12.83 -15.67 -0.19
C SER A 141 -12.17 -16.47 0.94
N ASN A 142 -11.95 -15.84 2.10
CA ASN A 142 -11.39 -16.49 3.29
C ASN A 142 -10.07 -17.23 3.03
N SER A 143 -9.17 -16.64 2.23
CA SER A 143 -7.89 -17.28 1.85
C SER A 143 -6.67 -16.60 2.47
N VAL A 144 -6.77 -15.35 2.90
CA VAL A 144 -5.65 -14.53 3.37
C VAL A 144 -5.61 -14.47 4.89
N ASP A 145 -4.45 -14.72 5.48
CA ASP A 145 -4.24 -14.64 6.93
C ASP A 145 -3.91 -13.23 7.41
N LEU A 146 -3.19 -12.47 6.58
CA LEU A 146 -2.75 -11.12 6.89
C LEU A 146 -2.70 -10.28 5.62
N PHE A 147 -3.37 -9.14 5.65
CA PHE A 147 -3.36 -8.16 4.59
C PHE A 147 -2.61 -6.89 5.01
N PHE A 148 -1.66 -6.45 4.21
CA PHE A 148 -1.01 -5.15 4.35
C PHE A 148 -1.46 -4.21 3.25
N SER A 149 -1.79 -2.97 3.63
CA SER A 149 -2.09 -1.87 2.72
C SER A 149 -1.41 -0.61 3.24
N SER A 150 -0.45 -0.09 2.50
CA SER A 150 0.26 1.14 2.88
C SER A 150 0.12 2.18 1.78
N SER A 151 -0.58 3.28 2.08
CA SER A 151 -0.82 4.38 1.14
C SER A 151 -1.42 3.92 -0.19
N VAL A 152 -2.54 3.21 -0.12
CA VAL A 152 -3.31 2.71 -1.28
C VAL A 152 -4.75 3.20 -1.24
N ILE A 153 -5.40 3.13 -0.08
CA ILE A 153 -6.84 3.39 0.07
C ILE A 153 -7.20 4.83 -0.33
N GLU A 154 -6.30 5.78 -0.10
CA GLU A 154 -6.47 7.18 -0.51
C GLU A 154 -6.54 7.37 -2.03
N HIS A 155 -5.98 6.43 -2.80
CA HIS A 155 -5.92 6.46 -4.26
C HIS A 155 -7.07 5.72 -4.93
N LEU A 156 -7.98 5.18 -4.16
CA LEU A 156 -9.13 4.44 -4.69
C LEU A 156 -10.36 5.34 -4.78
N PRO A 157 -11.05 5.35 -5.91
CA PRO A 157 -12.29 6.13 -6.06
C PRO A 157 -13.42 5.60 -5.18
N ASP A 158 -13.41 4.31 -4.84
CA ASP A 158 -14.39 3.67 -3.94
C ASP A 158 -13.68 2.84 -2.85
N PRO A 159 -13.26 3.46 -1.75
CA PRO A 159 -12.59 2.79 -0.64
C PRO A 159 -13.50 1.81 0.12
N GLU A 160 -14.83 2.04 0.12
CA GLU A 160 -15.81 1.14 0.74
C GLU A 160 -15.77 -0.23 0.04
N ARG A 161 -15.76 -0.23 -1.30
CA ARG A 161 -15.64 -1.44 -2.09
C ARG A 161 -14.31 -2.17 -1.82
N ALA A 162 -13.21 -1.43 -1.73
CA ALA A 162 -11.91 -2.02 -1.44
C ALA A 162 -11.89 -2.68 -0.05
N VAL A 163 -12.40 -2.01 0.98
CA VAL A 163 -12.44 -2.59 2.34
C VAL A 163 -13.39 -3.79 2.41
N SER A 164 -14.49 -3.79 1.65
CA SER A 164 -15.36 -4.95 1.49
C SER A 164 -14.62 -6.15 0.89
N GLU A 165 -13.78 -5.93 -0.12
CA GLU A 165 -12.95 -6.97 -0.74
C GLU A 165 -11.86 -7.50 0.21
N LEU A 166 -11.25 -6.62 1.01
CA LEU A 166 -10.35 -7.04 2.10
C LEU A 166 -11.08 -7.95 3.08
N PHE A 167 -12.28 -7.57 3.49
CA PHE A 167 -13.09 -8.38 4.41
C PHE A 167 -13.48 -9.73 3.80
N ARG A 168 -13.87 -9.75 2.53
CA ARG A 168 -14.19 -10.98 1.82
C ARG A 168 -13.03 -11.96 1.78
N THR A 169 -11.84 -11.46 1.45
CA THR A 169 -10.64 -12.29 1.17
C THR A 169 -9.93 -12.76 2.45
N ILE A 170 -9.98 -11.98 3.52
CA ILE A 170 -9.38 -12.34 4.80
C ILE A 170 -10.14 -13.49 5.45
N LYS A 171 -9.40 -14.47 6.00
CA LYS A 171 -9.97 -15.59 6.78
C LYS A 171 -10.64 -15.09 8.07
N PRO A 172 -11.68 -15.79 8.62
CA PRO A 172 -12.10 -15.57 9.99
C PRO A 172 -10.89 -15.62 10.94
N GLY A 173 -10.78 -14.66 11.86
CA GLY A 173 -9.61 -14.48 12.73
C GLY A 173 -8.35 -13.91 12.06
N GLY A 174 -8.37 -13.66 10.76
CA GLY A 174 -7.29 -13.02 10.02
C GLY A 174 -7.20 -11.51 10.28
N LEU A 175 -6.11 -10.90 9.87
CA LEU A 175 -5.76 -9.52 10.20
C LEU A 175 -5.65 -8.63 8.96
N VAL A 176 -6.01 -7.36 9.12
CA VAL A 176 -5.69 -6.29 8.19
C VAL A 176 -4.86 -5.22 8.90
N TYR A 177 -3.76 -4.83 8.29
CA TYR A 177 -2.97 -3.67 8.68
C TYR A 177 -2.99 -2.65 7.54
N ALA A 178 -3.46 -1.44 7.82
CA ALA A 178 -3.55 -0.36 6.86
C ALA A 178 -2.84 0.89 7.36
N GLU A 179 -2.14 1.59 6.46
CA GLU A 179 -1.59 2.92 6.69
C GLU A 179 -2.22 3.88 5.69
N ILE A 180 -2.77 4.98 6.20
CA ILE A 180 -3.51 5.94 5.39
C ILE A 180 -3.08 7.36 5.76
N PRO A 181 -2.82 8.26 4.77
CA PRO A 181 -2.44 9.63 5.04
C PRO A 181 -3.58 10.45 5.63
N PHE A 182 -3.22 11.39 6.53
CA PHE A 182 -4.11 12.39 7.06
C PHE A 182 -3.66 13.79 6.65
N ILE A 183 -2.46 14.24 7.04
CA ILE A 183 -1.92 15.51 6.60
C ILE A 183 -0.82 15.26 5.59
N GLY A 184 -1.07 15.61 4.34
CA GLY A 184 -0.13 15.45 3.25
C GLY A 184 -0.52 16.24 2.02
N ALA A 185 0.47 16.61 1.21
CA ALA A 185 0.25 17.26 -0.06
C ALA A 185 -0.50 16.35 -1.04
N TYR A 186 -1.17 16.94 -2.02
CA TYR A 186 -1.75 16.23 -3.15
C TYR A 186 -0.65 15.50 -3.92
N HIS A 187 -0.79 14.20 -4.12
CA HIS A 187 0.23 13.37 -4.76
C HIS A 187 -0.38 12.31 -5.68
N MET A 188 0.40 11.78 -6.60
CA MET A 188 -0.07 10.79 -7.59
C MET A 188 -1.31 11.24 -8.40
N ALA A 189 -1.40 12.55 -8.71
CA ALA A 189 -2.48 13.10 -9.53
C ALA A 189 -2.66 12.33 -10.85
N PRO A 190 -3.90 12.10 -11.29
CA PRO A 190 -5.18 12.57 -10.70
C PRO A 190 -5.76 11.63 -9.63
N ASN A 191 -5.12 10.52 -9.30
CA ASN A 191 -5.67 9.45 -8.49
C ASN A 191 -5.34 9.64 -6.99
N ASP A 192 -5.72 10.77 -6.42
CA ASP A 192 -5.55 11.09 -5.00
C ASP A 192 -6.87 11.67 -4.47
N TYR A 193 -7.72 10.81 -3.95
CA TYR A 193 -9.14 11.14 -3.72
C TYR A 193 -9.43 11.56 -2.28
N GLN A 194 -8.68 11.02 -1.30
CA GLN A 194 -9.15 11.07 0.10
C GLN A 194 -8.02 11.21 1.11
N ARG A 195 -8.36 11.79 2.26
CA ARG A 195 -7.58 11.83 3.50
C ARG A 195 -8.46 11.40 4.65
N TYR A 196 -7.90 10.65 5.59
CA TYR A 196 -8.69 10.12 6.70
C TYR A 196 -8.13 10.56 8.05
N THR A 197 -9.02 11.02 8.93
CA THR A 197 -8.74 11.09 10.36
C THR A 197 -8.66 9.68 10.95
N ILE A 198 -8.04 9.54 12.11
CA ILE A 198 -7.96 8.24 12.81
C ILE A 198 -9.35 7.63 13.08
N SER A 199 -10.35 8.46 13.40
CA SER A 199 -11.74 8.01 13.58
C SER A 199 -12.42 7.67 12.25
N GLY A 200 -12.06 8.36 11.17
CA GLY A 200 -12.56 8.06 9.82
C GLY A 200 -12.09 6.68 9.34
N ILE A 201 -10.81 6.34 9.58
CA ILE A 201 -10.27 5.01 9.27
C ILE A 201 -11.00 3.93 10.05
N GLU A 202 -11.12 4.11 11.38
CA GLU A 202 -11.83 3.16 12.24
C GLU A 202 -13.27 2.95 11.77
N SER A 203 -13.99 4.04 11.48
CA SER A 203 -15.37 3.98 11.00
C SER A 203 -15.47 3.23 9.66
N LEU A 204 -14.53 3.47 8.73
CA LEU A 204 -14.49 2.79 7.44
C LEU A 204 -14.37 1.27 7.60
N PHE A 205 -13.40 0.80 8.39
CA PHE A 205 -13.19 -0.63 8.57
C PHE A 205 -14.29 -1.30 9.40
N ASN A 206 -14.77 -0.64 10.48
CA ASN A 206 -15.80 -1.19 11.35
C ASN A 206 -17.15 -1.38 10.63
N ARG A 207 -17.51 -0.47 9.70
CA ARG A 207 -18.72 -0.63 8.86
C ARG A 207 -18.70 -1.90 8.02
N HIS A 208 -17.50 -2.39 7.66
CA HIS A 208 -17.33 -3.63 6.91
C HIS A 208 -17.13 -4.87 7.80
N GLY A 209 -17.31 -4.73 9.11
CA GLY A 209 -17.29 -5.86 10.04
C GLY A 209 -15.94 -6.19 10.67
N PHE A 210 -14.89 -5.40 10.41
CA PHE A 210 -13.64 -5.56 11.13
C PHE A 210 -13.76 -5.07 12.57
N GLU A 211 -13.17 -5.81 13.49
CA GLU A 211 -12.98 -5.40 14.88
C GLU A 211 -11.62 -4.75 15.04
N MET A 212 -11.59 -3.50 15.56
CA MET A 212 -10.36 -2.76 15.76
C MET A 212 -9.56 -3.36 16.91
N ASN A 213 -8.31 -3.79 16.63
CA ASN A 213 -7.36 -4.25 17.64
C ASN A 213 -6.48 -3.10 18.14
N GLU A 214 -5.96 -2.30 17.20
CA GLU A 214 -5.05 -1.20 17.53
C GLU A 214 -5.06 -0.15 16.41
N LYS A 215 -4.84 1.12 16.79
CA LYS A 215 -4.69 2.24 15.85
C LYS A 215 -3.74 3.28 16.44
N GLY A 216 -3.15 4.11 15.61
CA GLY A 216 -2.27 5.19 16.08
C GLY A 216 -1.51 5.89 14.97
N ILE A 217 -0.55 6.70 15.37
CA ILE A 217 0.29 7.47 14.45
C ILE A 217 1.32 6.53 13.80
N CYS A 218 1.29 6.45 12.47
CA CYS A 218 2.31 5.78 11.68
C CYS A 218 3.48 6.74 11.39
N SER A 219 3.20 7.93 10.88
CA SER A 219 4.17 8.99 10.63
C SER A 219 3.68 10.29 11.28
N GLY A 220 4.58 11.00 11.96
CA GLY A 220 4.22 12.02 12.93
C GLY A 220 4.05 13.43 12.37
N PRO A 221 3.77 14.40 13.26
CA PRO A 221 3.46 15.78 12.88
C PRO A 221 4.65 16.54 12.29
N ILE A 222 5.88 16.27 12.77
CA ILE A 222 7.07 16.94 12.22
C ILE A 222 7.27 16.48 10.78
N ASN A 223 7.12 15.19 10.50
CA ASN A 223 7.22 14.68 9.14
C ASN A 223 6.17 15.33 8.22
N ALA A 224 4.93 15.51 8.68
CA ALA A 224 3.88 16.21 7.93
C ALA A 224 4.30 17.65 7.58
N LEU A 225 4.76 18.40 8.56
CA LEU A 225 5.18 19.80 8.38
C LEU A 225 6.37 19.91 7.41
N LEU A 226 7.37 19.03 7.54
CA LEU A 226 8.54 19.05 6.66
C LEU A 226 8.17 18.73 5.22
N LEU A 227 7.32 17.73 4.98
CA LEU A 227 6.85 17.37 3.65
C LEU A 227 6.01 18.49 3.03
N LEU A 228 5.09 19.10 3.78
CA LEU A 228 4.28 20.21 3.28
C LEU A 228 5.14 21.44 2.94
N ALA A 229 6.08 21.80 3.82
CA ALA A 229 7.01 22.91 3.56
C ALA A 229 7.87 22.65 2.32
N GLN A 230 8.41 21.45 2.18
CA GLN A 230 9.18 21.04 1.00
C GLN A 230 8.35 21.14 -0.27
N HIS A 231 7.12 20.60 -0.28
CA HIS A 231 6.22 20.70 -1.42
C HIS A 231 5.90 22.16 -1.76
N ALA A 232 5.55 22.99 -0.77
CA ALA A 232 5.23 24.39 -1.00
C ALA A 232 6.38 25.16 -1.67
N VAL A 233 7.62 24.90 -1.26
CA VAL A 233 8.81 25.57 -1.82
C VAL A 233 9.13 25.03 -3.22
N VAL A 234 9.07 23.71 -3.42
CA VAL A 234 9.45 23.08 -4.69
C VAL A 234 8.45 23.39 -5.78
N GLU A 235 7.15 23.26 -5.49
CA GLU A 235 6.10 23.47 -6.50
C GLU A 235 5.88 24.95 -6.86
N ALA A 236 6.40 25.89 -6.05
CA ALA A 236 6.42 27.31 -6.41
C ALA A 236 7.36 27.63 -7.59
N ILE A 237 8.24 26.70 -7.99
CA ILE A 237 9.21 26.89 -9.06
C ILE A 237 8.72 26.17 -10.31
N PRO A 238 8.44 26.88 -11.43
CA PRO A 238 7.87 26.27 -12.64
C PRO A 238 8.91 25.59 -13.56
N ILE A 239 10.14 25.32 -13.07
CA ILE A 239 11.23 24.77 -13.87
C ILE A 239 11.63 23.37 -13.36
N GLY A 240 11.21 22.32 -14.05
CA GLY A 240 11.35 20.93 -13.61
C GLY A 240 12.77 20.48 -13.17
N PRO A 241 13.87 20.81 -13.91
CA PRO A 241 15.22 20.49 -13.46
C PRO A 241 15.59 21.17 -12.13
N ILE A 242 15.18 22.44 -11.93
CA ILE A 242 15.42 23.17 -10.68
C ILE A 242 14.60 22.59 -9.55
N GLN A 243 13.33 22.26 -9.79
CA GLN A 243 12.48 21.56 -8.82
C GLN A 243 13.15 20.28 -8.31
N TYR A 244 13.70 19.47 -9.23
CA TYR A 244 14.36 18.22 -8.87
C TYR A 244 15.59 18.44 -7.97
N ILE A 245 16.46 19.38 -8.35
CA ILE A 245 17.67 19.71 -7.56
C ILE A 245 17.26 20.27 -6.18
N LEU A 246 16.30 21.18 -6.17
CA LEU A 246 15.83 21.78 -4.92
C LEU A 246 15.19 20.73 -4.00
N ARG A 247 14.36 19.83 -4.55
CA ARG A 247 13.79 18.70 -3.79
C ARG A 247 14.90 17.85 -3.18
N LEU A 248 15.92 17.50 -3.96
CA LEU A 248 17.06 16.72 -3.48
C LEU A 248 17.76 17.43 -2.30
N ILE A 249 18.10 18.71 -2.46
CA ILE A 249 18.77 19.50 -1.41
C ILE A 249 17.91 19.59 -0.14
N LEU A 250 16.62 19.94 -0.30
CA LEU A 250 15.72 20.07 0.83
C LEU A 250 15.50 18.74 1.55
N THR A 251 15.38 17.63 0.81
CA THR A 251 15.26 16.30 1.42
C THR A 251 16.45 16.00 2.33
N TRP A 252 17.69 16.26 1.87
CA TRP A 252 18.89 16.03 2.68
C TRP A 252 18.98 16.95 3.89
N ILE A 253 18.61 18.23 3.75
CA ILE A 253 18.62 19.21 4.85
C ILE A 253 17.55 18.87 5.90
N LEU A 254 16.33 18.53 5.45
CA LEU A 254 15.17 18.30 6.32
C LEU A 254 15.16 16.90 6.93
N HIS A 255 15.81 15.93 6.29
CA HIS A 255 15.81 14.54 6.73
C HIS A 255 16.14 14.32 8.22
N PRO A 256 17.14 14.95 8.83
CA PRO A 256 17.44 14.75 10.25
C PRO A 256 16.29 15.17 11.17
N PHE A 257 15.53 16.19 10.80
CA PHE A 257 14.48 16.75 11.67
C PHE A 257 13.28 15.81 11.83
N LYS A 258 13.03 14.91 10.88
CA LYS A 258 11.94 13.92 10.99
C LYS A 258 12.08 13.04 12.27
N TYR A 259 13.30 12.85 12.78
CA TYR A 259 13.53 12.05 14.00
C TYR A 259 12.96 12.71 15.26
N LEU A 260 12.62 13.99 15.23
CA LEU A 260 11.91 14.66 16.32
C LEU A 260 10.54 14.02 16.56
N ASP A 261 9.95 13.37 15.56
CA ASP A 261 8.70 12.61 15.71
C ASP A 261 8.78 11.48 16.73
N TYR A 262 9.97 10.97 17.05
CA TYR A 262 10.11 10.01 18.16
C TYR A 262 9.77 10.61 19.53
N VAL A 263 9.88 11.92 19.66
CA VAL A 263 9.48 12.67 20.86
C VAL A 263 8.02 13.11 20.71
N PHE A 264 7.68 13.74 19.60
CA PHE A 264 6.37 14.39 19.41
C PHE A 264 5.21 13.41 19.27
N ASN A 265 5.42 12.21 18.75
CA ASN A 265 4.41 11.15 18.70
C ASN A 265 3.96 10.63 20.10
N ARG A 266 4.65 11.03 21.18
CA ARG A 266 4.26 10.68 22.56
C ARG A 266 3.20 11.60 23.13
N PHE A 267 2.98 12.75 22.52
CA PHE A 267 2.01 13.73 22.98
C PHE A 267 0.68 13.56 22.25
N LYS A 268 -0.44 13.71 22.95
CA LYS A 268 -1.80 13.61 22.37
C LYS A 268 -2.02 14.55 21.18
N TRP A 269 -1.42 15.74 21.20
CA TRP A 269 -1.55 16.68 20.08
C TRP A 269 -0.90 16.17 18.78
N GLY A 270 -0.02 15.19 18.84
CA GLY A 270 0.54 14.55 17.66
C GLY A 270 -0.52 13.98 16.72
N GLU A 271 -1.65 13.52 17.24
CA GLU A 271 -2.78 13.02 16.43
C GLU A 271 -3.44 14.12 15.59
N PHE A 272 -3.45 15.37 16.07
CA PHE A 272 -4.06 16.48 15.31
C PHE A 272 -3.30 16.84 14.03
N LEU A 273 -2.01 16.53 13.98
CA LEU A 273 -1.10 16.91 12.90
C LEU A 273 -0.33 15.71 12.31
N ALA A 274 -0.74 14.49 12.59
CA ALA A 274 -0.07 13.30 12.08
C ALA A 274 -0.03 13.29 10.54
N CYS A 275 1.08 12.86 9.98
CA CYS A 275 1.19 12.64 8.53
C CYS A 275 0.32 11.46 8.10
N ASN A 276 0.51 10.31 8.75
CA ASN A 276 -0.21 9.08 8.47
C ASN A 276 -0.65 8.41 9.77
N PHE A 277 -1.80 7.75 9.71
CA PHE A 277 -2.26 6.84 10.75
C PHE A 277 -2.12 5.38 10.30
N TYR A 278 -1.99 4.47 11.27
CA TYR A 278 -2.17 3.05 11.05
C TYR A 278 -3.45 2.53 11.73
N TYR A 279 -4.00 1.49 11.16
CA TYR A 279 -5.12 0.72 11.67
C TYR A 279 -4.76 -0.77 11.62
N LEU A 280 -4.99 -1.47 12.72
CA LEU A 280 -4.92 -2.93 12.81
C LEU A 280 -6.30 -3.45 13.18
N GLY A 281 -6.90 -4.19 12.29
CA GLY A 281 -8.20 -4.83 12.49
C GLY A 281 -8.15 -6.33 12.34
N ARG A 282 -9.14 -6.99 12.92
CA ARG A 282 -9.35 -8.44 12.83
C ARG A 282 -10.71 -8.73 12.23
N LYS A 283 -10.79 -9.69 11.33
CA LYS A 283 -12.07 -10.28 10.94
C LYS A 283 -12.56 -11.20 12.06
N PRO A 284 -13.77 -11.06 12.57
CA PRO A 284 -14.35 -11.97 13.57
C PRO A 284 -14.26 -13.44 13.14
N LEU A 285 -14.33 -14.36 14.13
CA LEU A 285 -14.35 -15.82 13.90
C LEU A 285 -15.66 -16.27 13.26
#